data_e3b9988147c8c2c9b03f87d448a9ae84
#
_entry.id   e3b9988147c8c2c9b03f87d448a9ae84
#
_cell.length_a   1.000
_cell.length_b   1.000
_cell.length_c   1.000
_cell.angle_alpha   90.00
_cell.angle_beta   90.00
_cell.angle_gamma   90.00
#
_symmetry.space_group_name_H-M   'P 1'
#
loop_
_entity.id
_entity.type
_entity.pdbx_description
1 polymer ?
#
loop_
_entity_poly.entity_id
_entity_poly.type
_entity_poly.pdbx_seq_one_letter_code
_entity_poly.pdbx_strand_id
1 'polypeptide(L)'
;LKESSARKVKNGESVQVEFQAKYVINYEQVKKLDAGCQRVIEQLHLEGLSKRKKIRRICEFVVYRVSYDDSLTNYSGYDALFQRSAVCQGYSSLVYKLLCKAGIKSHLETGFIRNSGEYHSWNSVVLKGIKYHLDACWMDVDYGCNYKYLFMTTKEIKKERTIEGLVL
;
A
#
# COMPACT_ATOMS: atom_id res chain seq x y z
N LEU A 1 9.59 -6.71 -1.37
CA LEU A 1 10.93 -7.11 -1.84
C LEU A 1 11.74 -5.88 -2.17
N LYS A 2 13.02 -5.84 -1.73
CA LYS A 2 13.96 -4.77 -2.11
C LYS A 2 14.68 -5.15 -3.40
N GLU A 3 15.10 -6.39 -3.49
CA GLU A 3 15.81 -6.98 -4.62
C GLU A 3 15.45 -8.46 -4.72
N SER A 4 15.42 -9.00 -5.92
CA SER A 4 15.31 -10.43 -6.15
C SER A 4 16.17 -10.84 -7.34
N SER A 5 16.75 -12.03 -7.28
CA SER A 5 17.47 -12.63 -8.39
C SER A 5 17.12 -14.10 -8.49
N ALA A 6 17.14 -14.63 -9.70
CA ALA A 6 16.97 -16.03 -9.97
C ALA A 6 18.16 -16.54 -10.79
N ARG A 7 18.75 -17.66 -10.34
CA ARG A 7 19.86 -18.32 -11.04
C ARG A 7 19.44 -19.74 -11.39
N LYS A 8 19.65 -20.10 -12.65
CA LYS A 8 19.46 -21.47 -13.14
C LYS A 8 20.75 -22.26 -12.98
N VAL A 9 20.69 -23.36 -12.25
CA VAL A 9 21.81 -24.31 -12.07
C VAL A 9 21.44 -25.64 -12.75
N LYS A 10 22.26 -26.10 -13.70
CA LYS A 10 22.10 -27.42 -14.32
C LYS A 10 22.92 -28.43 -13.56
N ASN A 11 22.27 -29.50 -13.06
CA ASN A 11 22.92 -30.67 -12.47
C ASN A 11 22.49 -31.93 -13.25
N GLY A 12 23.30 -32.31 -14.25
CA GLY A 12 22.96 -33.46 -15.12
C GLY A 12 21.63 -33.21 -15.87
N GLU A 13 20.67 -34.15 -15.71
CA GLU A 13 19.35 -34.09 -16.32
C GLU A 13 18.35 -33.18 -15.54
N SER A 14 18.71 -32.72 -14.34
CA SER A 14 17.85 -31.85 -13.53
C SER A 14 18.19 -30.36 -13.68
N VAL A 15 17.17 -29.53 -13.60
CA VAL A 15 17.29 -28.06 -13.57
C VAL A 15 16.81 -27.56 -12.22
N GLN A 16 17.74 -26.99 -11.47
CA GLN A 16 17.45 -26.33 -10.21
C GLN A 16 17.39 -24.81 -10.43
N VAL A 17 16.41 -24.15 -9.86
CA VAL A 17 16.31 -22.68 -9.86
C VAL A 17 16.55 -22.19 -8.44
N GLU A 18 17.64 -21.48 -8.25
CA GLU A 18 17.94 -20.78 -7.00
C GLU A 18 17.32 -19.40 -7.04
N PHE A 19 16.48 -19.10 -6.07
CA PHE A 19 15.84 -17.78 -5.93
C PHE A 19 16.37 -17.10 -4.68
N GLN A 20 16.92 -15.90 -4.83
CA GLN A 20 17.33 -15.03 -3.73
C GLN A 20 16.40 -13.83 -3.65
N ALA A 21 15.96 -13.51 -2.44
CA ALA A 21 15.10 -12.38 -2.17
C ALA A 21 15.62 -11.55 -1.00
N LYS A 22 15.73 -10.24 -1.20
CA LYS A 22 16.07 -9.29 -0.15
C LYS A 22 14.82 -8.52 0.24
N TYR A 23 14.47 -8.56 1.50
CA TYR A 23 13.28 -7.90 2.03
C TYR A 23 13.60 -6.49 2.54
N VAL A 24 12.62 -5.58 2.44
CA VAL A 24 12.73 -4.20 2.96
C VAL A 24 12.73 -4.19 4.48
N ILE A 25 12.00 -5.11 5.11
CA ILE A 25 11.88 -5.25 6.56
C ILE A 25 12.16 -6.70 6.98
N ASN A 26 12.71 -6.87 8.18
CA ASN A 26 12.98 -8.18 8.77
C ASN A 26 11.74 -8.79 9.44
N TYR A 27 11.86 -10.05 9.87
CA TYR A 27 10.76 -10.80 10.47
C TYR A 27 10.19 -10.16 11.75
N GLU A 28 11.04 -9.60 12.62
CA GLU A 28 10.60 -8.93 13.82
C GLU A 28 9.84 -7.62 13.51
N GLN A 29 10.25 -6.91 12.48
CA GLN A 29 9.52 -5.74 11.99
C GLN A 29 8.16 -6.13 11.40
N VAL A 30 8.07 -7.27 10.71
CA VAL A 30 6.77 -7.80 10.23
C VAL A 30 5.83 -8.08 11.38
N LYS A 31 6.30 -8.78 12.43
CA LYS A 31 5.49 -9.05 13.64
C LYS A 31 5.03 -7.76 14.32
N LYS A 32 5.96 -6.82 14.51
CA LYS A 32 5.62 -5.52 15.12
C LYS A 32 4.60 -4.76 14.29
N LEU A 33 4.74 -4.75 12.96
CA LEU A 33 3.78 -4.13 12.06
C LEU A 33 2.40 -4.78 12.19
N ASP A 34 2.34 -6.11 12.21
CA ASP A 34 1.08 -6.84 12.33
C ASP A 34 0.36 -6.54 13.64
N ALA A 35 1.08 -6.57 14.76
CA ALA A 35 0.56 -6.20 16.07
C ALA A 35 0.18 -4.70 16.15
N GLY A 36 0.96 -3.83 15.53
CA GLY A 36 0.68 -2.40 15.43
C GLY A 36 -0.61 -2.11 14.66
N CYS A 37 -0.78 -2.75 13.50
CA CYS A 37 -2.01 -2.65 12.71
C CYS A 37 -3.24 -3.14 13.47
N GLN A 38 -3.11 -4.22 14.27
CA GLN A 38 -4.21 -4.72 15.10
C GLN A 38 -4.65 -3.66 16.10
N ARG A 39 -3.70 -3.05 16.83
CA ARG A 39 -4.03 -1.95 17.79
C ARG A 39 -4.68 -0.75 17.10
N VAL A 40 -4.22 -0.40 15.89
CA VAL A 40 -4.84 0.68 15.10
C VAL A 40 -6.30 0.36 14.78
N ILE A 41 -6.61 -0.86 14.35
CA ILE A 41 -7.99 -1.27 14.05
C ILE A 41 -8.89 -1.16 15.28
N GLU A 42 -8.39 -1.58 16.45
CA GLU A 42 -9.10 -1.44 17.73
C GLU A 42 -9.37 0.03 18.07
N GLN A 43 -8.38 0.91 17.92
CA GLN A 43 -8.50 2.35 18.17
C GLN A 43 -9.46 3.06 17.19
N LEU A 44 -9.60 2.54 15.98
CA LEU A 44 -10.46 3.15 14.97
C LEU A 44 -11.96 2.89 15.19
N HIS A 45 -12.34 1.99 16.10
CA HIS A 45 -13.74 1.67 16.42
C HIS A 45 -14.58 1.47 15.16
N LEU A 46 -14.19 0.47 14.34
CA LEU A 46 -14.79 0.25 13.01
C LEU A 46 -16.09 -0.58 13.06
N GLU A 47 -16.51 -1.07 14.22
CA GLU A 47 -17.68 -1.91 14.44
C GLU A 47 -18.94 -1.18 13.95
N GLY A 48 -19.86 -1.90 13.33
CA GLY A 48 -21.12 -1.33 12.83
C GLY A 48 -21.00 -0.37 11.65
N LEU A 49 -19.80 0.03 11.24
CA LEU A 49 -19.61 0.91 10.09
C LEU A 49 -19.75 0.15 8.76
N SER A 50 -20.34 0.81 7.76
CA SER A 50 -20.31 0.31 6.38
C SER A 50 -18.87 0.20 5.86
N LYS A 51 -18.62 -0.72 4.90
CA LYS A 51 -17.29 -0.89 4.29
C LYS A 51 -16.70 0.44 3.80
N ARG A 52 -17.52 1.29 3.19
CA ARG A 52 -17.07 2.61 2.68
C ARG A 52 -16.60 3.55 3.80
N LYS A 53 -17.31 3.56 4.94
CA LYS A 53 -16.90 4.34 6.12
C LYS A 53 -15.63 3.78 6.76
N LYS A 54 -15.48 2.45 6.84
CA LYS A 54 -14.26 1.79 7.35
C LYS A 54 -13.03 2.17 6.50
N ILE A 55 -13.15 2.05 5.19
CA ILE A 55 -12.07 2.41 4.24
C ILE A 55 -11.67 3.87 4.43
N ARG A 56 -12.65 4.78 4.45
CA ARG A 56 -12.39 6.21 4.65
C ARG A 56 -11.62 6.47 5.94
N ARG A 57 -12.06 5.93 7.09
CA ARG A 57 -11.40 6.07 8.37
C ARG A 57 -9.96 5.54 8.38
N ILE A 58 -9.72 4.41 7.71
CA ILE A 58 -8.39 3.83 7.56
C ILE A 58 -7.48 4.74 6.73
N CYS A 59 -7.96 5.24 5.58
CA CYS A 59 -7.17 6.16 4.76
C CYS A 59 -6.88 7.48 5.50
N GLU A 60 -7.87 8.06 6.16
CA GLU A 60 -7.70 9.27 6.99
C GLU A 60 -6.66 9.04 8.11
N PHE A 61 -6.72 7.90 8.80
CA PHE A 61 -5.71 7.56 9.81
C PHE A 61 -4.29 7.57 9.21
N VAL A 62 -4.11 6.97 8.04
CA VAL A 62 -2.78 6.92 7.39
C VAL A 62 -2.33 8.31 7.00
N VAL A 63 -3.19 9.13 6.39
CA VAL A 63 -2.88 10.52 6.01
C VAL A 63 -2.46 11.35 7.22
N TYR A 64 -3.21 11.30 8.33
CA TYR A 64 -2.86 12.06 9.55
C TYR A 64 -1.70 11.47 10.37
N ARG A 65 -1.26 10.27 10.02
CA ARG A 65 -0.19 9.57 10.75
C ARG A 65 1.17 9.70 10.07
N VAL A 66 1.20 9.73 8.76
CA VAL A 66 2.40 9.59 7.93
C VAL A 66 2.67 10.90 7.22
N SER A 67 3.92 11.33 7.17
CA SER A 67 4.38 12.42 6.31
C SER A 67 5.16 11.85 5.13
N TYR A 68 5.12 12.50 3.98
CA TYR A 68 5.90 12.05 2.82
C TYR A 68 7.41 12.12 3.09
N ASP A 69 8.14 11.10 2.67
CA ASP A 69 9.59 10.99 2.87
C ASP A 69 10.35 11.46 1.63
N ASP A 70 10.72 12.74 1.61
CA ASP A 70 11.50 13.34 0.52
C ASP A 70 12.93 12.78 0.41
N SER A 71 13.43 12.14 1.48
CA SER A 71 14.74 11.46 1.45
C SER A 71 14.72 10.14 0.72
N LEU A 72 13.54 9.64 0.39
CA LEU A 72 13.30 8.38 -0.33
C LEU A 72 13.97 7.17 0.33
N THR A 73 13.91 7.08 1.65
CA THR A 73 14.53 5.99 2.42
C THR A 73 13.52 5.03 3.06
N ASN A 74 12.30 5.51 3.35
CA ASN A 74 11.25 4.78 4.07
C ASN A 74 10.21 4.18 3.11
N TYR A 75 10.35 2.90 2.79
CA TYR A 75 9.54 2.24 1.76
C TYR A 75 8.46 1.30 2.31
N SER A 76 8.47 1.00 3.60
CA SER A 76 7.62 -0.04 4.16
C SER A 76 6.43 0.48 4.95
N GLY A 77 5.41 -0.35 5.11
CA GLY A 77 4.32 -0.07 6.04
C GLY A 77 4.77 0.01 7.50
N TYR A 78 5.93 -0.60 7.84
CA TYR A 78 6.56 -0.46 9.15
C TYR A 78 7.08 0.97 9.36
N ASP A 79 7.76 1.52 8.37
CA ASP A 79 8.26 2.89 8.42
C ASP A 79 7.08 3.87 8.51
N ALA A 80 6.06 3.69 7.67
CA ALA A 80 4.83 4.48 7.71
C ALA A 80 4.18 4.46 9.11
N LEU A 81 4.05 3.30 9.75
CA LEU A 81 3.37 3.21 11.05
C LEU A 81 4.23 3.71 12.22
N PHE A 82 5.53 3.38 12.26
CA PHE A 82 6.38 3.59 13.43
C PHE A 82 7.32 4.78 13.28
N GLN A 83 7.86 5.03 12.07
CA GLN A 83 8.67 6.21 11.79
C GLN A 83 7.81 7.42 11.42
N ARG A 84 6.52 7.21 11.08
CA ARG A 84 5.58 8.23 10.62
C ARG A 84 6.05 8.97 9.36
N SER A 85 6.87 8.34 8.57
CA SER A 85 7.43 8.89 7.34
C SER A 85 7.57 7.77 6.33
N ALA A 86 7.09 7.98 5.10
CA ALA A 86 7.22 6.99 4.03
C ALA A 86 7.01 7.60 2.64
N VAL A 87 7.52 6.91 1.62
CA VAL A 87 7.14 7.14 0.23
C VAL A 87 5.80 6.45 -0.09
N CYS A 88 5.27 6.63 -1.29
CA CYS A 88 3.99 6.07 -1.74
C CYS A 88 3.83 4.56 -1.44
N GLN A 89 4.92 3.78 -1.56
CA GLN A 89 4.93 2.35 -1.26
C GLN A 89 4.67 2.05 0.23
N GLY A 90 5.19 2.87 1.14
CA GLY A 90 4.93 2.73 2.57
C GLY A 90 3.48 3.09 2.92
N TYR A 91 2.94 4.19 2.35
CA TYR A 91 1.52 4.55 2.48
C TYR A 91 0.60 3.41 2.01
N SER A 92 0.79 2.95 0.79
CA SER A 92 -0.05 1.90 0.20
C SER A 92 0.06 0.56 0.94
N SER A 93 1.27 0.20 1.41
CA SER A 93 1.50 -1.00 2.21
C SER A 93 0.79 -0.94 3.56
N LEU A 94 0.80 0.21 4.24
CA LEU A 94 0.09 0.39 5.51
C LEU A 94 -1.42 0.35 5.32
N VAL A 95 -1.96 1.05 4.32
CA VAL A 95 -3.38 0.98 3.96
C VAL A 95 -3.81 -0.46 3.67
N TYR A 96 -3.05 -1.19 2.86
CA TYR A 96 -3.31 -2.59 2.54
C TYR A 96 -3.41 -3.45 3.82
N LYS A 97 -2.43 -3.36 4.71
CA LYS A 97 -2.41 -4.12 5.97
C LYS A 97 -3.62 -3.81 6.85
N LEU A 98 -3.95 -2.53 7.02
CA LEU A 98 -5.09 -2.10 7.83
C LEU A 98 -6.43 -2.55 7.22
N LEU A 99 -6.59 -2.47 5.90
CA LEU A 99 -7.79 -2.95 5.21
C LEU A 99 -7.96 -4.47 5.39
N CYS A 100 -6.88 -5.25 5.23
CA CYS A 100 -6.90 -6.70 5.49
C CYS A 100 -7.31 -7.02 6.93
N LYS A 101 -6.76 -6.32 7.94
CA LYS A 101 -7.14 -6.48 9.35
C LYS A 101 -8.61 -6.10 9.61
N ALA A 102 -9.14 -5.14 8.87
CA ALA A 102 -10.57 -4.77 8.92
C ALA A 102 -11.49 -5.72 8.14
N GLY A 103 -10.99 -6.83 7.59
CA GLY A 103 -11.76 -7.79 6.80
C GLY A 103 -12.16 -7.27 5.42
N ILE A 104 -11.42 -6.31 4.86
CA ILE A 104 -11.69 -5.71 3.56
C ILE A 104 -10.61 -6.17 2.57
N LYS A 105 -11.00 -6.95 1.57
CA LYS A 105 -10.09 -7.37 0.50
C LYS A 105 -9.62 -6.14 -0.28
N SER A 106 -8.32 -5.95 -0.35
CA SER A 106 -7.65 -4.86 -1.04
C SER A 106 -6.51 -5.41 -1.89
N HIS A 107 -6.05 -4.64 -2.86
CA HIS A 107 -4.88 -4.93 -3.67
C HIS A 107 -3.95 -3.72 -3.70
N LEU A 108 -2.64 -3.98 -3.80
CA LEU A 108 -1.65 -2.99 -4.16
C LEU A 108 -1.63 -2.85 -5.69
N GLU A 109 -1.66 -1.62 -6.15
CA GLU A 109 -1.59 -1.27 -7.57
C GLU A 109 -0.36 -0.42 -7.80
N THR A 110 0.20 -0.53 -9.00
CA THR A 110 1.36 0.28 -9.42
C THR A 110 1.17 0.78 -10.84
N GLY A 111 1.90 1.83 -11.17
CA GLY A 111 1.90 2.42 -12.51
C GLY A 111 2.71 3.70 -12.58
N PHE A 112 2.69 4.37 -13.71
CA PHE A 112 3.41 5.62 -13.94
C PHE A 112 2.46 6.81 -13.98
N ILE A 113 2.84 7.90 -13.33
CA ILE A 113 2.16 9.19 -13.44
C ILE A 113 2.38 9.75 -14.84
N ARG A 114 1.30 10.09 -15.56
CA ARG A 114 1.37 10.46 -16.97
C ARG A 114 2.20 11.72 -17.25
N ASN A 115 2.13 12.70 -16.34
CA ASN A 115 2.79 13.98 -16.56
C ASN A 115 4.27 13.99 -16.15
N SER A 116 4.66 13.23 -15.13
CA SER A 116 6.04 13.18 -14.62
C SER A 116 6.82 11.94 -15.07
N GLY A 117 6.13 10.86 -15.43
CA GLY A 117 6.76 9.56 -15.67
C GLY A 117 7.22 8.84 -14.41
N GLU A 118 6.90 9.37 -13.23
CA GLU A 118 7.30 8.78 -11.95
C GLU A 118 6.49 7.51 -11.66
N TYR A 119 7.19 6.52 -11.13
CA TYR A 119 6.55 5.29 -10.66
C TYR A 119 5.83 5.53 -9.34
N HIS A 120 4.59 5.07 -9.24
CA HIS A 120 3.72 5.30 -8.09
C HIS A 120 2.97 4.05 -7.67
N SER A 121 2.61 3.96 -6.39
CA SER A 121 1.83 2.86 -5.83
C SER A 121 0.64 3.37 -5.01
N TRP A 122 -0.47 2.64 -5.10
CA TRP A 122 -1.71 2.95 -4.39
C TRP A 122 -2.49 1.65 -4.11
N ASN A 123 -3.72 1.76 -3.63
CA ASN A 123 -4.57 0.59 -3.35
C ASN A 123 -5.79 0.55 -4.26
N SER A 124 -6.38 -0.64 -4.39
CA SER A 124 -7.73 -0.80 -4.93
C SER A 124 -8.58 -1.72 -4.07
N VAL A 125 -9.91 -1.50 -4.14
CA VAL A 125 -10.93 -2.32 -3.48
C VAL A 125 -12.11 -2.53 -4.42
N VAL A 126 -12.86 -3.61 -4.22
CA VAL A 126 -14.11 -3.84 -4.94
C VAL A 126 -15.28 -3.67 -3.98
N LEU A 127 -16.19 -2.74 -4.30
CA LEU A 127 -17.42 -2.50 -3.56
C LEU A 127 -18.63 -2.65 -4.48
N LYS A 128 -19.54 -3.57 -4.17
CA LYS A 128 -20.75 -3.87 -4.98
C LYS A 128 -20.40 -4.11 -6.47
N GLY A 129 -19.32 -4.86 -6.73
CA GLY A 129 -18.87 -5.20 -8.09
C GLY A 129 -18.08 -4.09 -8.81
N ILE A 130 -17.94 -2.90 -8.24
CA ILE A 130 -17.20 -1.78 -8.83
C ILE A 130 -15.82 -1.67 -8.19
N LYS A 131 -14.76 -1.59 -9.02
CA LYS A 131 -13.39 -1.35 -8.58
C LYS A 131 -13.17 0.13 -8.33
N TYR A 132 -12.70 0.46 -7.13
CA TYR A 132 -12.31 1.79 -6.71
C TYR A 132 -10.84 1.81 -6.33
N HIS A 133 -10.18 2.92 -6.62
CA HIS A 133 -8.79 3.18 -6.27
C HIS A 133 -8.72 4.15 -5.10
N LEU A 134 -7.76 3.91 -4.22
CA LEU A 134 -7.52 4.63 -2.97
C LEU A 134 -6.05 5.02 -2.94
N ASP A 135 -5.75 6.29 -2.88
CA ASP A 135 -4.37 6.77 -2.86
C ASP A 135 -4.14 7.68 -1.64
N ALA A 136 -3.78 7.07 -0.52
CA ALA A 136 -3.55 7.79 0.72
C ALA A 136 -2.34 8.74 0.63
N CYS A 137 -1.34 8.44 -0.22
CA CYS A 137 -0.20 9.32 -0.43
C CYS A 137 -0.62 10.63 -1.10
N TRP A 138 -1.47 10.57 -2.13
CA TRP A 138 -1.99 11.76 -2.80
C TRP A 138 -3.19 12.41 -2.09
N MET A 139 -3.80 11.69 -1.15
CA MET A 139 -4.75 12.30 -0.21
C MET A 139 -4.06 13.20 0.81
N ASP A 140 -2.78 12.94 1.13
CA ASP A 140 -1.99 13.69 2.09
C ASP A 140 -1.58 15.05 1.51
N VAL A 141 -2.16 16.10 2.06
CA VAL A 141 -1.89 17.50 1.68
C VAL A 141 -1.78 18.36 2.92
N ASP A 142 -1.07 19.48 2.84
CA ASP A 142 -0.75 20.37 3.97
C ASP A 142 -1.95 20.76 4.83
N TYR A 143 -3.16 20.79 4.23
CA TYR A 143 -4.39 21.23 4.89
C TYR A 143 -5.37 20.10 5.22
N GLY A 144 -4.90 18.83 5.25
CA GLY A 144 -5.73 17.67 5.59
C GLY A 144 -5.87 16.64 4.48
N CYS A 145 -7.09 16.15 4.20
CA CYS A 145 -7.31 15.08 3.22
C CYS A 145 -7.88 15.60 1.90
N ASN A 146 -7.16 15.37 0.80
CA ASN A 146 -7.71 15.55 -0.54
C ASN A 146 -8.56 14.32 -0.94
N TYR A 147 -9.84 14.37 -0.69
CA TYR A 147 -10.77 13.27 -0.96
C TYR A 147 -11.00 12.96 -2.45
N LYS A 148 -10.44 13.74 -3.38
CA LYS A 148 -10.41 13.39 -4.81
C LYS A 148 -9.78 12.01 -5.02
N TYR A 149 -8.77 11.67 -4.22
CA TYR A 149 -8.02 10.42 -4.34
C TYR A 149 -8.58 9.26 -3.50
N LEU A 150 -9.77 9.45 -2.93
CA LEU A 150 -10.51 8.41 -2.23
C LEU A 150 -11.69 7.92 -3.09
N PHE A 151 -11.71 6.64 -3.44
CA PHE A 151 -12.72 6.00 -4.28
C PHE A 151 -12.75 6.49 -5.73
N MET A 152 -11.62 6.79 -6.33
CA MET A 152 -11.53 7.03 -7.78
C MET A 152 -11.94 5.79 -8.55
N THR A 153 -12.72 5.97 -9.59
CA THR A 153 -13.01 4.90 -10.56
C THR A 153 -11.80 4.62 -11.44
N THR A 154 -11.77 3.42 -12.07
CA THR A 154 -10.70 3.09 -13.04
C THR A 154 -10.65 4.07 -14.22
N LYS A 155 -11.80 4.64 -14.62
CA LYS A 155 -11.87 5.66 -15.67
C LYS A 155 -11.20 6.97 -15.25
N GLU A 156 -11.37 7.38 -14.00
CA GLU A 156 -10.78 8.61 -13.45
C GLU A 156 -9.28 8.46 -13.26
N ILE A 157 -8.83 7.37 -12.63
CA ILE A 157 -7.40 7.19 -12.34
C ILE A 157 -6.56 7.05 -13.62
N LYS A 158 -7.10 6.42 -14.68
CA LYS A 158 -6.43 6.30 -15.99
C LYS A 158 -6.20 7.64 -16.71
N LYS A 159 -6.85 8.71 -16.30
CA LYS A 159 -6.56 10.06 -16.83
C LYS A 159 -5.23 10.59 -16.31
N GLU A 160 -4.82 10.20 -15.11
CA GLU A 160 -3.66 10.74 -14.42
C GLU A 160 -2.46 9.76 -14.43
N ARG A 161 -2.72 8.44 -14.54
CA ARG A 161 -1.67 7.41 -14.44
C ARG A 161 -1.97 6.16 -15.27
N THR A 162 -0.94 5.38 -15.58
CA THR A 162 -1.07 4.03 -16.11
C THR A 162 -1.38 3.06 -14.96
N ILE A 163 -1.86 1.87 -15.29
CA ILE A 163 -2.00 0.76 -14.32
C ILE A 163 -1.21 -0.40 -14.92
N GLU A 164 -0.13 -0.82 -14.26
CA GLU A 164 0.79 -1.83 -14.81
C GLU A 164 0.62 -3.21 -14.20
N GLY A 165 0.13 -3.33 -12.99
CA GLY A 165 -0.02 -4.64 -12.39
C GLY A 165 -0.65 -4.64 -11.01
N LEU A 166 -1.15 -5.83 -10.64
CA LEU A 166 -1.46 -6.21 -9.27
C LEU A 166 -0.17 -6.69 -8.60
N VAL A 167 0.28 -5.95 -7.61
CA VAL A 167 1.28 -6.44 -6.67
C VAL A 167 0.54 -6.91 -5.43
N LEU A 168 0.10 -8.20 -5.45
CA LEU A 168 -0.63 -8.91 -4.37
C LEU A 168 -2.07 -8.46 -4.12
#